data_440b38b9626801870690110ea55be38a
#
_entry.id   440b38b9626801870690110ea55be38a
#
_cell.length_a   1.000
_cell.length_b   1.000
_cell.length_c   1.000
_cell.angle_alpha   90.00
_cell.angle_beta   90.00
_cell.angle_gamma   90.00
#
_symmetry.space_group_name_H-M   'P 1'
#
loop_
_entity.id
_entity.type
_entity.pdbx_description
1 polymer ?
#
loop_
_entity_poly.entity_id
_entity_poly.type
_entity_poly.pdbx_seq_one_letter_code
_entity_poly.pdbx_strand_id
1 'polypeptide(L)'
;VPDGELFSSPIIDSVNGHIKYTASVYQGKPFEFVRLEVKDGVVQDFDSSNNEALAEILDTDEGARRFGEFSFGLNPVIDQPMHDILFDEKIYGSNHLTLGHDYEVAPNGNTSGIHWDLVCIGADVYLDGEKIREGRHFITDDLKGLNPDSLLVD
;
A
#
# COMPACT_ATOMS: atom_id res chain seq x y z
N VAL A 1 -14.29 4.81 11.96
CA VAL A 1 -13.37 4.38 10.89
C VAL A 1 -13.74 2.95 10.55
N PRO A 2 -13.93 2.58 9.29
CA PRO A 2 -14.17 1.19 8.92
C PRO A 2 -12.93 0.36 9.24
N ASP A 3 -13.14 -0.92 9.51
CA ASP A 3 -12.10 -1.93 9.64
C ASP A 3 -11.94 -2.71 8.32
N GLY A 4 -10.92 -3.53 8.19
CA GLY A 4 -10.75 -4.41 7.05
C GLY A 4 -9.41 -4.29 6.34
N GLU A 5 -8.33 -4.41 7.09
CA GLU A 5 -7.00 -4.58 6.54
C GLU A 5 -6.19 -5.64 7.30
N LEU A 6 -5.26 -6.24 6.60
CA LEU A 6 -4.24 -7.12 7.15
C LEU A 6 -2.89 -6.55 6.78
N PHE A 7 -2.09 -6.18 7.76
CA PHE A 7 -0.81 -5.52 7.52
C PHE A 7 0.39 -6.24 8.17
N SER A 8 1.55 -5.94 7.63
CA SER A 8 2.87 -6.31 8.13
C SER A 8 3.87 -5.26 7.64
N SER A 9 5.14 -5.40 7.98
CA SER A 9 6.17 -4.54 7.42
C SER A 9 7.11 -5.33 6.51
N PRO A 10 7.54 -4.76 5.38
CA PRO A 10 8.57 -5.37 4.55
C PRO A 10 9.93 -5.34 5.29
N ILE A 11 10.80 -6.28 4.97
CA ILE A 11 12.21 -6.17 5.38
C ILE A 11 12.77 -4.90 4.74
N ILE A 12 13.38 -4.03 5.53
CA ILE A 12 13.67 -2.63 5.22
C ILE A 12 14.47 -2.40 3.92
N ASP A 13 15.31 -3.36 3.53
CA ASP A 13 16.16 -3.30 2.33
C ASP A 13 15.75 -4.31 1.25
N SER A 14 14.58 -4.97 1.38
CA SER A 14 14.17 -6.04 0.47
C SER A 14 13.33 -5.58 -0.70
N VAL A 15 12.70 -4.43 -0.63
CA VAL A 15 11.78 -3.94 -1.66
C VAL A 15 12.56 -3.57 -2.92
N ASN A 16 12.21 -4.19 -4.05
CA ASN A 16 12.85 -3.93 -5.35
C ASN A 16 11.80 -3.98 -6.47
N GLY A 17 11.95 -3.11 -7.46
CA GLY A 17 11.11 -3.06 -8.64
C GLY A 17 10.43 -1.71 -8.82
N HIS A 18 9.30 -1.71 -9.52
CA HIS A 18 8.51 -0.51 -9.75
C HIS A 18 7.05 -0.77 -9.42
N ILE A 19 6.37 0.24 -8.91
CA ILE A 19 4.95 0.19 -8.59
C ILE A 19 4.26 1.48 -9.03
N LYS A 20 3.04 1.36 -9.53
CA LYS A 20 2.14 2.47 -9.82
C LYS A 20 0.93 2.39 -8.93
N TYR A 21 0.69 3.46 -8.20
CA TYR A 21 -0.44 3.62 -7.31
C TYR A 21 -1.58 4.39 -7.97
N THR A 22 -2.77 4.23 -7.42
CA THR A 22 -3.97 4.99 -7.79
C THR A 22 -3.90 6.43 -7.28
N ALA A 23 -4.96 7.18 -7.52
CA ALA A 23 -5.09 8.54 -6.98
C ALA A 23 -5.03 8.55 -5.45
N SER A 24 -4.39 9.55 -4.90
CA SER A 24 -4.23 9.75 -3.45
C SER A 24 -4.23 11.23 -3.10
N VAL A 25 -4.53 11.55 -1.84
CA VAL A 25 -4.36 12.90 -1.29
C VAL A 25 -3.48 12.78 -0.05
N TYR A 26 -2.39 13.53 -0.01
CA TYR A 26 -1.49 13.55 1.15
C TYR A 26 -1.19 14.98 1.59
N GLN A 27 -1.41 15.29 2.87
CA GLN A 27 -1.26 16.63 3.44
C GLN A 27 -1.98 17.73 2.64
N GLY A 28 -3.17 17.41 2.10
CA GLY A 28 -3.96 18.32 1.26
C GLY A 28 -3.46 18.48 -0.18
N LYS A 29 -2.40 17.78 -0.57
CA LYS A 29 -1.86 17.76 -1.95
C LYS A 29 -2.46 16.58 -2.71
N PRO A 30 -3.21 16.79 -3.81
CA PRO A 30 -3.77 15.70 -4.60
C PRO A 30 -2.75 15.13 -5.59
N PHE A 31 -2.84 13.82 -5.79
CA PHE A 31 -2.10 13.06 -6.80
C PHE A 31 -3.10 12.20 -7.58
N GLU A 32 -3.10 12.28 -8.91
CA GLU A 32 -3.90 11.41 -9.77
C GLU A 32 -3.27 10.03 -9.91
N PHE A 33 -1.95 9.98 -9.80
CA PHE A 33 -1.15 8.76 -9.72
C PHE A 33 0.20 9.06 -9.06
N VAL A 34 0.82 8.03 -8.49
CA VAL A 34 2.23 8.02 -8.06
C VAL A 34 2.89 6.77 -8.61
N ARG A 35 4.07 6.90 -9.18
CA ARG A 35 4.91 5.80 -9.64
C ARG A 35 6.28 5.91 -8.98
N LEU A 36 6.75 4.81 -8.44
CA LEU A 36 8.05 4.71 -7.79
C LEU A 36 8.89 3.62 -8.43
N GLU A 37 10.18 3.87 -8.57
CA GLU A 37 11.20 2.87 -8.83
C GLU A 37 12.03 2.68 -7.57
N VAL A 38 12.15 1.42 -7.12
CA VAL A 38 12.70 1.07 -5.82
C VAL A 38 13.85 0.09 -5.99
N LYS A 39 14.93 0.34 -5.29
CA LYS A 39 16.08 -0.58 -5.21
C LYS A 39 16.58 -0.65 -3.77
N ASP A 40 16.74 -1.88 -3.28
CA ASP A 40 17.26 -2.17 -1.94
C ASP A 40 16.50 -1.37 -0.85
N GLY A 41 15.16 -1.37 -0.95
CA GLY A 41 14.25 -0.70 -0.03
C GLY A 41 14.20 0.82 -0.12
N VAL A 42 14.87 1.44 -1.10
CA VAL A 42 14.94 2.90 -1.24
C VAL A 42 14.38 3.36 -2.58
N VAL A 43 13.50 4.36 -2.57
CA VAL A 43 13.00 5.02 -3.79
C VAL A 43 14.15 5.73 -4.48
N GLN A 44 14.47 5.27 -5.70
CA GLN A 44 15.55 5.80 -6.54
C GLN A 44 15.04 6.83 -7.55
N ASP A 45 13.86 6.57 -8.12
CA ASP A 45 13.22 7.44 -9.10
C ASP A 45 11.71 7.45 -8.89
N PHE A 46 11.06 8.50 -9.33
CA PHE A 46 9.61 8.68 -9.16
C PHE A 46 9.00 9.52 -10.27
N ASP A 47 7.69 9.33 -10.48
CA ASP A 47 6.86 10.13 -11.36
C ASP A 47 5.44 10.23 -10.78
N SER A 48 4.80 11.39 -10.94
CA SER A 48 3.45 11.60 -10.46
C SER A 48 2.76 12.74 -11.20
N SER A 49 1.48 12.93 -10.97
CA SER A 49 0.76 14.13 -11.47
C SER A 49 1.21 15.42 -10.78
N ASN A 50 2.03 15.34 -9.71
CA ASN A 50 2.55 16.48 -8.96
C ASN A 50 3.97 16.17 -8.43
N ASN A 51 4.95 16.19 -9.32
CA ASN A 51 6.33 15.80 -8.99
C ASN A 51 7.02 16.73 -7.99
N GLU A 52 6.68 18.02 -7.99
CA GLU A 52 7.22 18.97 -7.02
C GLU A 52 6.80 18.61 -5.59
N ALA A 53 5.50 18.37 -5.39
CA ALA A 53 4.98 17.96 -4.08
C ALA A 53 5.50 16.58 -3.66
N LEU A 54 5.65 15.62 -4.59
CA LEU A 54 6.19 14.30 -4.29
C LEU A 54 7.66 14.38 -3.86
N ALA A 55 8.46 15.21 -4.55
CA ALA A 55 9.85 15.43 -4.17
C ALA A 55 9.97 15.99 -2.75
N GLU A 56 9.16 17.01 -2.39
CA GLU A 56 9.15 17.59 -1.03
C GLU A 56 8.82 16.54 0.03
N ILE A 57 7.86 15.64 -0.25
CA ILE A 57 7.47 14.56 0.68
C ILE A 57 8.61 13.55 0.84
N LEU A 58 9.20 13.10 -0.26
CA LEU A 58 10.31 12.13 -0.27
C LEU A 58 11.60 12.69 0.35
N ASP A 59 11.78 14.00 0.36
CA ASP A 59 12.94 14.69 0.93
C ASP A 59 12.71 15.17 2.37
N THR A 60 11.61 14.77 3.01
CA THR A 60 11.31 15.11 4.42
C THR A 60 12.44 14.62 5.35
N ASP A 61 12.86 13.37 5.16
CA ASP A 61 13.95 12.74 5.90
C ASP A 61 14.43 11.47 5.17
N GLU A 62 15.44 10.78 5.71
CA GLU A 62 16.00 9.56 5.09
C GLU A 62 14.96 8.41 5.03
N GLY A 63 14.11 8.28 6.05
CA GLY A 63 13.09 7.24 6.13
C GLY A 63 11.91 7.46 5.18
N ALA A 64 11.70 8.69 4.71
CA ALA A 64 10.61 9.02 3.79
C ALA A 64 10.72 8.32 2.42
N ARG A 65 11.94 7.91 2.02
CA ARG A 65 12.20 7.14 0.79
C ARG A 65 12.18 5.64 1.00
N ARG A 66 11.77 5.16 2.18
CA ARG A 66 11.68 3.74 2.54
C ARG A 66 10.25 3.36 2.90
N PHE A 67 10.00 2.07 3.02
CA PHE A 67 8.68 1.53 3.29
C PHE A 67 8.57 1.02 4.72
N GLY A 68 7.57 1.50 5.45
CA GLY A 68 7.25 1.11 6.83
C GLY A 68 6.16 0.07 6.94
N GLU A 69 5.35 -0.13 5.87
CA GLU A 69 4.23 -1.05 5.92
C GLU A 69 3.93 -1.67 4.55
N PHE A 70 3.38 -2.88 4.59
CA PHE A 70 2.70 -3.55 3.49
C PHE A 70 1.37 -4.12 3.99
N SER A 71 0.28 -3.90 3.26
CA SER A 71 -1.04 -4.32 3.69
C SER A 71 -1.93 -4.78 2.53
N PHE A 72 -2.97 -5.56 2.89
CA PHE A 72 -4.09 -5.91 2.02
C PHE A 72 -5.37 -5.25 2.52
N GLY A 73 -6.09 -4.55 1.63
CA GLY A 73 -7.44 -4.08 1.88
C GLY A 73 -8.44 -5.22 1.70
N LEU A 74 -9.27 -5.43 2.71
CA LEU A 74 -10.18 -6.58 2.82
C LEU A 74 -11.63 -6.19 3.07
N ASN A 75 -11.97 -4.90 3.19
CA ASN A 75 -13.34 -4.49 3.48
C ASN A 75 -14.25 -4.71 2.25
N PRO A 76 -15.21 -5.65 2.33
CA PRO A 76 -16.01 -6.06 1.17
C PRO A 76 -17.03 -5.01 0.70
N VAL A 77 -17.29 -3.97 1.51
CA VAL A 77 -18.24 -2.90 1.18
C VAL A 77 -17.55 -1.64 0.64
N ILE A 78 -16.22 -1.60 0.64
CA ILE A 78 -15.44 -0.52 0.05
C ILE A 78 -14.79 -1.05 -1.24
N ASP A 79 -15.33 -0.69 -2.40
CA ASP A 79 -14.95 -1.27 -3.69
C ASP A 79 -14.29 -0.28 -4.66
N GLN A 80 -14.26 1.01 -4.32
CA GLN A 80 -13.70 2.07 -5.15
C GLN A 80 -13.09 3.19 -4.30
N PRO A 81 -12.13 3.96 -4.85
CA PRO A 81 -11.52 5.09 -4.16
C PRO A 81 -12.53 6.16 -3.75
N MET A 82 -12.41 6.62 -2.52
CA MET A 82 -13.21 7.70 -1.94
C MET A 82 -12.41 8.99 -1.76
N HIS A 83 -11.11 8.97 -2.07
CA HIS A 83 -10.14 10.05 -1.83
C HIS A 83 -10.00 10.41 -0.34
N ASP A 84 -10.21 9.42 0.50
CA ASP A 84 -9.98 9.46 1.94
C ASP A 84 -9.18 8.22 2.32
N ILE A 85 -7.96 8.42 2.79
CA ILE A 85 -7.01 7.32 3.02
C ILE A 85 -7.52 6.32 4.05
N LEU A 86 -8.24 6.74 5.08
CA LEU A 86 -8.81 5.86 6.09
C LEU A 86 -9.85 4.86 5.54
N PHE A 87 -10.39 5.15 4.36
CA PHE A 87 -11.28 4.26 3.61
C PHE A 87 -10.52 3.54 2.48
N ASP A 88 -9.69 4.27 1.74
CA ASP A 88 -9.04 3.76 0.52
C ASP A 88 -8.03 2.65 0.82
N GLU A 89 -7.35 2.70 1.96
CA GLU A 89 -6.45 1.64 2.42
C GLU A 89 -7.16 0.31 2.70
N LYS A 90 -8.48 0.34 2.93
CA LYS A 90 -9.31 -0.82 3.22
C LYS A 90 -10.08 -1.37 2.03
N ILE A 91 -9.94 -0.76 0.84
CA ILE A 91 -10.61 -1.22 -0.39
C ILE A 91 -10.34 -2.70 -0.60
N TYR A 92 -11.42 -3.47 -0.76
CA TYR A 92 -11.30 -4.89 -1.06
C TYR A 92 -10.49 -5.14 -2.35
N GLY A 93 -9.52 -6.04 -2.24
CA GLY A 93 -8.65 -6.41 -3.34
C GLY A 93 -7.59 -5.37 -3.67
N SER A 94 -7.39 -4.39 -2.80
CA SER A 94 -6.22 -3.51 -2.84
C SER A 94 -5.04 -4.11 -2.07
N ASN A 95 -3.91 -3.49 -2.25
CA ASN A 95 -2.79 -3.53 -1.33
C ASN A 95 -2.17 -2.13 -1.29
N HIS A 96 -1.58 -1.79 -0.17
CA HIS A 96 -0.76 -0.61 -0.07
C HIS A 96 0.65 -0.96 0.40
N LEU A 97 1.58 -0.16 -0.04
CA LEU A 97 2.97 -0.19 0.37
C LEU A 97 3.30 1.22 0.81
N THR A 98 3.42 1.41 2.12
CA THR A 98 3.42 2.70 2.79
C THR A 98 4.81 3.30 2.84
N LEU A 99 4.95 4.53 2.38
CA LEU A 99 6.16 5.30 2.54
C LEU A 99 6.28 5.86 3.96
N GLY A 100 7.48 5.75 4.54
CA GLY A 100 7.83 6.37 5.80
C GLY A 100 7.78 5.45 7.01
N HIS A 101 7.31 5.99 8.14
CA HIS A 101 7.38 5.37 9.45
C HIS A 101 6.68 4.02 9.53
N ASP A 102 7.27 3.07 10.26
CA ASP A 102 6.66 1.77 10.55
C ASP A 102 5.67 1.82 11.72
N TYR A 103 4.95 0.74 11.95
CA TYR A 103 4.08 0.58 13.12
C TYR A 103 4.76 -0.16 14.26
N GLU A 104 4.50 0.26 15.51
CA GLU A 104 5.04 -0.38 16.72
C GLU A 104 4.67 -1.87 16.83
N VAL A 105 3.52 -2.28 16.28
CA VAL A 105 3.04 -3.68 16.32
C VAL A 105 3.65 -4.56 15.23
N ALA A 106 4.25 -3.97 14.20
CA ALA A 106 4.94 -4.66 13.12
C ALA A 106 6.16 -3.83 12.68
N PRO A 107 7.18 -3.66 13.53
CA PRO A 107 8.29 -2.76 13.24
C PRO A 107 9.28 -3.38 12.24
N ASN A 108 9.79 -2.57 11.32
CA ASN A 108 10.96 -2.90 10.51
C ASN A 108 12.17 -1.99 10.77
N GLY A 109 12.01 -1.03 11.69
CA GLY A 109 13.04 -0.08 12.11
C GLY A 109 13.09 1.18 11.25
N ASN A 110 12.16 1.38 10.30
CA ASN A 110 12.12 2.61 9.54
C ASN A 110 11.48 3.74 10.37
N THR A 111 12.21 4.81 10.56
CA THR A 111 11.75 6.01 11.28
C THR A 111 11.65 7.18 10.32
N SER A 112 10.50 7.85 10.28
CA SER A 112 10.26 9.01 9.41
C SER A 112 9.23 9.95 10.02
N GLY A 113 9.25 11.20 9.59
CA GLY A 113 8.21 12.19 9.88
C GLY A 113 6.96 12.02 9.02
N ILE A 114 6.98 11.10 8.04
CA ILE A 114 5.82 10.78 7.22
C ILE A 114 5.34 9.34 7.46
N HIS A 115 4.06 9.10 7.18
CA HIS A 115 3.44 7.81 6.99
C HIS A 115 2.37 8.00 5.92
N TRP A 116 2.59 7.43 4.74
CA TRP A 116 1.71 7.67 3.61
C TRP A 116 1.34 6.36 2.90
N ASP A 117 0.09 5.93 3.11
CA ASP A 117 -0.49 4.74 2.50
C ASP A 117 -0.81 5.02 1.04
N LEU A 118 -0.05 4.40 0.16
CA LEU A 118 -0.22 4.47 -1.28
C LEU A 118 -0.88 3.19 -1.77
N VAL A 119 -2.07 3.32 -2.34
CA VAL A 119 -2.95 2.19 -2.67
C VAL A 119 -2.78 1.76 -4.13
N CYS A 120 -2.64 0.44 -4.34
CA CYS A 120 -2.69 -0.23 -5.62
C CYS A 120 -3.86 -1.20 -5.64
N ILE A 121 -4.70 -1.18 -6.67
CA ILE A 121 -5.90 -2.01 -6.75
C ILE A 121 -5.73 -3.08 -7.83
N GLY A 122 -6.07 -4.34 -7.49
CA GLY A 122 -6.18 -5.42 -8.46
C GLY A 122 -4.85 -6.02 -8.92
N ALA A 123 -3.81 -5.99 -8.09
CA ALA A 123 -2.53 -6.62 -8.39
C ALA A 123 -2.59 -8.15 -8.19
N ASP A 124 -1.89 -8.89 -9.05
CA ASP A 124 -1.55 -10.28 -8.79
C ASP A 124 -0.48 -10.35 -7.70
N VAL A 125 -0.67 -11.23 -6.72
CA VAL A 125 0.26 -11.38 -5.60
C VAL A 125 0.76 -12.81 -5.49
N TYR A 126 2.06 -12.93 -5.25
CA TYR A 126 2.76 -14.20 -5.09
C TYR A 126 3.47 -14.23 -3.74
N LEU A 127 3.34 -15.34 -3.00
CA LEU A 127 4.15 -15.66 -1.82
C LEU A 127 4.97 -16.90 -2.11
N ASP A 128 6.28 -16.83 -1.93
CA ASP A 128 7.22 -17.92 -2.18
C ASP A 128 7.07 -18.59 -3.56
N GLY A 129 6.67 -17.79 -4.56
CA GLY A 129 6.45 -18.23 -5.94
C GLY A 129 5.07 -18.81 -6.23
N GLU A 130 4.20 -18.97 -5.23
CA GLU A 130 2.81 -19.36 -5.39
C GLU A 130 1.91 -18.13 -5.55
N LYS A 131 1.08 -18.11 -6.61
CA LYS A 131 0.07 -17.05 -6.77
C LYS A 131 -1.04 -17.24 -5.74
N ILE A 132 -1.16 -16.29 -4.82
CA ILE A 132 -2.19 -16.30 -3.77
C ILE A 132 -3.39 -15.43 -4.10
N ARG A 133 -3.20 -14.38 -4.93
CA ARG A 133 -4.27 -13.47 -5.36
C ARG A 133 -4.15 -13.18 -6.85
N GLU A 134 -5.26 -13.24 -7.55
CA GLU A 134 -5.40 -12.84 -8.95
C GLU A 134 -6.31 -11.61 -9.05
N GLY A 135 -5.74 -10.51 -9.49
CA GLY A 135 -6.45 -9.24 -9.46
C GLY A 135 -6.90 -8.88 -8.05
N ARG A 136 -8.21 -8.92 -7.80
CA ARG A 136 -8.79 -8.58 -6.49
C ARG A 136 -9.13 -9.79 -5.62
N HIS A 137 -9.04 -11.04 -6.16
CA HIS A 137 -9.54 -12.23 -5.48
C HIS A 137 -8.41 -13.14 -4.99
N PHE A 138 -8.48 -13.56 -3.74
CA PHE A 138 -7.65 -14.64 -3.21
C PHE A 138 -8.07 -15.97 -3.82
N ILE A 139 -7.11 -16.76 -4.30
CA ILE A 139 -7.36 -17.99 -5.07
C ILE A 139 -6.94 -19.25 -4.35
N THR A 140 -6.13 -19.16 -3.28
CA THR A 140 -5.69 -20.32 -2.50
C THR A 140 -6.73 -20.70 -1.46
N ASP A 141 -6.82 -21.99 -1.11
CA ASP A 141 -7.88 -22.52 -0.25
C ASP A 141 -7.87 -21.95 1.16
N ASP A 142 -6.71 -21.61 1.68
CA ASP A 142 -6.49 -20.99 3.01
C ASP A 142 -6.88 -19.50 3.04
N LEU A 143 -6.88 -18.80 1.90
CA LEU A 143 -7.17 -17.37 1.82
C LEU A 143 -8.53 -17.04 1.18
N LYS A 144 -9.20 -17.99 0.53
CA LYS A 144 -10.52 -17.76 -0.10
C LYS A 144 -11.58 -17.22 0.88
N GLY A 145 -11.45 -17.52 2.17
CA GLY A 145 -12.31 -16.97 3.22
C GLY A 145 -12.24 -15.46 3.38
N LEU A 146 -11.23 -14.80 2.81
CA LEU A 146 -11.07 -13.34 2.79
C LEU A 146 -11.79 -12.67 1.61
N ASN A 147 -12.40 -13.43 0.71
CA ASN A 147 -13.17 -12.90 -0.40
C ASN A 147 -14.55 -12.39 0.06
N PRO A 148 -15.15 -11.40 -0.63
CA PRO A 148 -16.41 -10.77 -0.22
C PRO A 148 -17.54 -11.74 0.04
N ASP A 149 -17.70 -12.77 -0.81
CA ASP A 149 -18.75 -13.78 -0.67
C ASP A 149 -18.66 -14.58 0.64
N SER A 150 -17.47 -14.58 1.27
CA SER A 150 -17.24 -15.23 2.54
C SER A 150 -17.30 -14.27 3.74
N LEU A 151 -17.05 -12.98 3.51
CA LEU A 151 -17.05 -11.95 4.54
C LEU A 151 -18.43 -11.29 4.74
N LEU A 152 -19.23 -11.24 3.68
CA LEU A 152 -20.62 -10.77 3.73
C LEU A 152 -21.53 -11.94 4.10
N VAL A 153 -21.52 -12.32 5.39
CA VAL A 153 -22.48 -13.31 5.94
C VAL A 153 -23.69 -12.54 6.45
N ASP A 154 -24.90 -12.96 6.00
CA ASP A 154 -26.19 -12.44 6.48
C ASP A 154 -26.39 -12.66 7.99
#